data_83ed2152dd9e7e77b54b95efd23dc1c9
#
_entry.id   83ed2152dd9e7e77b54b95efd23dc1c9
#
_cell.length_a   1.000
_cell.length_b   1.000
_cell.length_c   1.000
_cell.angle_alpha   90.00
_cell.angle_beta   90.00
_cell.angle_gamma   90.00
#
_symmetry.space_group_name_H-M   'P 1'
#
loop_
_entity.id
_entity.type
_entity.pdbx_description
1 polymer ?
#
loop_
_entity_poly.entity_id
_entity_poly.type
_entity_poly.pdbx_seq_one_letter_code
_entity_poly.pdbx_strand_id
1 'polypeptide(L)'
;MTDNFRFHLIPASPTDLAAEALAGLRARPKRLPCKLFYDEAGLALFEAICATPEYDLCRNETVLLRTQAASIADAVGRGACLVEPGAGGCEKVGLLLDALAPAAYAPLDIAGESLERAARTLAARRPGLRVTACAMDFLADLERIAPLLPDGRRVFFYPGSSIGNFTPEEAIALLARFRRLAGTGGGLLIGFDCKKHPGRISRAYNDEQGLTARFNLNLLGHANRLLDGNFDPGGFAHHAFYEPVEGRIEMHLVSLRDQTVRIAGGEISFSRGETLHTENSYKYLPGEFAALAGAAGWAPAGEWLAEEAAFAVQHFRAA
;
A
#
# COMPACT_ATOMS: atom_id res chain seq x y z
N MET A 1 -16.66 -6.51 29.67
CA MET A 1 -15.75 -6.43 28.51
C MET A 1 -16.12 -5.17 27.76
N THR A 2 -15.28 -4.17 27.76
CA THR A 2 -15.52 -2.91 27.05
C THR A 2 -15.51 -3.23 25.54
N ASP A 3 -16.63 -2.94 24.90
CA ASP A 3 -16.81 -3.15 23.44
C ASP A 3 -16.02 -2.05 22.67
N ASN A 4 -14.68 -2.16 22.73
CA ASN A 4 -13.78 -1.20 22.09
C ASN A 4 -13.41 -1.59 20.65
N PHE A 5 -14.01 -2.65 20.11
CA PHE A 5 -13.77 -3.16 18.76
C PHE A 5 -15.04 -3.21 17.93
N ARG A 6 -14.97 -2.70 16.71
CA ARG A 6 -16.00 -2.84 15.68
C ARG A 6 -15.37 -3.29 14.38
N PHE A 7 -16.08 -4.13 13.64
CA PHE A 7 -15.67 -4.58 12.30
C PHE A 7 -16.79 -4.28 11.30
N HIS A 8 -16.42 -3.71 10.17
CA HIS A 8 -17.32 -3.41 9.07
C HIS A 8 -16.81 -4.05 7.80
N LEU A 9 -17.62 -4.85 7.14
CA LEU A 9 -17.39 -5.28 5.77
C LEU A 9 -18.09 -4.29 4.83
N ILE A 10 -17.31 -3.61 4.03
CA ILE A 10 -17.78 -2.67 3.00
C ILE A 10 -17.51 -3.34 1.64
N PRO A 11 -18.48 -4.05 1.08
CA PRO A 11 -18.26 -4.82 -0.13
C PRO A 11 -17.92 -3.90 -1.30
N ALA A 12 -16.84 -4.24 -2.03
CA ALA A 12 -16.56 -3.66 -3.33
C ALA A 12 -17.62 -4.10 -4.35
N SER A 13 -17.85 -3.30 -5.37
CA SER A 13 -18.68 -3.73 -6.49
C SER A 13 -17.95 -4.83 -7.28
N PRO A 14 -18.48 -6.05 -7.39
CA PRO A 14 -17.82 -7.15 -8.12
C PRO A 14 -17.62 -6.85 -9.61
N THR A 15 -18.45 -5.99 -10.17
CA THR A 15 -18.39 -5.55 -11.57
C THR A 15 -17.15 -4.73 -11.89
N ASP A 16 -16.57 -4.06 -10.89
CA ASP A 16 -15.49 -3.13 -11.12
C ASP A 16 -14.14 -3.84 -11.36
N LEU A 17 -13.83 -4.91 -10.62
CA LEU A 17 -12.57 -5.62 -10.78
C LEU A 17 -12.44 -6.33 -12.14
N ALA A 18 -13.52 -6.98 -12.61
CA ALA A 18 -13.53 -7.65 -13.91
C ALA A 18 -13.38 -6.64 -15.05
N ALA A 19 -14.10 -5.52 -14.98
CA ALA A 19 -14.02 -4.45 -15.97
C ALA A 19 -12.63 -3.79 -15.97
N GLU A 20 -12.07 -3.51 -14.80
CA GLU A 20 -10.74 -2.94 -14.62
C GLU A 20 -9.66 -3.87 -15.19
N ALA A 21 -9.71 -5.16 -14.86
CA ALA A 21 -8.76 -6.15 -15.35
C ALA A 21 -8.82 -6.29 -16.88
N LEU A 22 -10.02 -6.39 -17.47
CA LEU A 22 -10.18 -6.47 -18.92
C LEU A 22 -9.71 -5.20 -19.63
N ALA A 23 -10.02 -4.02 -19.08
CA ALA A 23 -9.56 -2.75 -19.65
C ALA A 23 -8.02 -2.69 -19.62
N GLY A 24 -7.39 -3.08 -18.50
CA GLY A 24 -5.94 -3.13 -18.36
C GLY A 24 -5.29 -4.15 -19.32
N LEU A 25 -5.85 -5.35 -19.44
CA LEU A 25 -5.33 -6.39 -20.34
C LEU A 25 -5.49 -6.05 -21.83
N ARG A 26 -6.43 -5.18 -22.19
CA ARG A 26 -6.61 -4.68 -23.56
C ARG A 26 -5.79 -3.42 -23.84
N ALA A 27 -5.24 -2.80 -22.82
CA ALA A 27 -4.38 -1.62 -22.97
C ALA A 27 -3.03 -1.96 -23.61
N ARG A 28 -2.29 -0.95 -23.98
CA ARG A 28 -0.91 -1.03 -24.50
C ARG A 28 -0.03 -0.01 -23.73
N PRO A 29 0.91 -0.50 -22.88
CA PRO A 29 1.19 -1.89 -22.50
C PRO A 29 0.02 -2.52 -21.72
N LYS A 30 -0.05 -3.87 -21.73
CA LYS A 30 -1.00 -4.62 -20.92
C LYS A 30 -0.69 -4.46 -19.44
N ARG A 31 -1.73 -4.40 -18.60
CA ARG A 31 -1.57 -4.27 -17.14
C ARG A 31 -2.65 -5.02 -16.37
N LEU A 32 -2.33 -5.40 -15.14
CA LEU A 32 -3.28 -5.87 -14.13
C LEU A 32 -3.16 -5.04 -12.86
N PRO A 33 -4.27 -4.84 -12.12
CA PRO A 33 -4.26 -4.07 -10.87
C PRO A 33 -3.37 -4.72 -9.80
N CYS A 34 -2.50 -3.94 -9.13
CA CYS A 34 -1.61 -4.42 -8.07
C CYS A 34 -2.35 -4.98 -6.84
N LYS A 35 -3.61 -4.61 -6.62
CA LYS A 35 -4.42 -5.20 -5.55
C LYS A 35 -4.60 -6.72 -5.68
N LEU A 36 -4.39 -7.29 -6.88
CA LEU A 36 -4.40 -8.73 -7.12
C LEU A 36 -3.17 -9.46 -6.53
N PHE A 37 -2.18 -8.76 -6.00
CA PHE A 37 -1.08 -9.38 -5.25
C PHE A 37 -1.51 -9.93 -3.88
N TYR A 38 -2.54 -9.35 -3.26
CA TYR A 38 -2.82 -9.46 -1.83
C TYR A 38 -3.92 -10.48 -1.51
N ASP A 39 -3.71 -11.76 -1.95
CA ASP A 39 -4.38 -12.91 -1.35
C ASP A 39 -3.54 -13.46 -0.18
N GLU A 40 -4.00 -14.52 0.48
CA GLU A 40 -3.29 -15.13 1.60
C GLU A 40 -1.85 -15.57 1.25
N ALA A 41 -1.68 -16.18 0.07
CA ALA A 41 -0.37 -16.60 -0.42
C ALA A 41 0.54 -15.39 -0.75
N GLY A 42 -0.03 -14.35 -1.36
CA GLY A 42 0.67 -13.10 -1.66
C GLY A 42 1.12 -12.37 -0.40
N LEU A 43 0.27 -12.29 0.62
CA LEU A 43 0.63 -11.71 1.92
C LEU A 43 1.81 -12.45 2.56
N ALA A 44 1.77 -13.80 2.59
CA ALA A 44 2.87 -14.60 3.12
C ALA A 44 4.18 -14.41 2.34
N LEU A 45 4.10 -14.28 1.00
CA LEU A 45 5.26 -13.98 0.16
C LEU A 45 5.80 -12.58 0.43
N PHE A 46 4.93 -11.58 0.60
CA PHE A 46 5.33 -10.21 0.91
C PHE A 46 6.00 -10.11 2.28
N GLU A 47 5.48 -10.80 3.30
CA GLU A 47 6.15 -10.90 4.61
C GLU A 47 7.55 -11.51 4.48
N ALA A 48 7.70 -12.57 3.67
CA ALA A 48 9.01 -13.17 3.40
C ALA A 48 9.95 -12.22 2.65
N ILE A 49 9.45 -11.44 1.67
CA ILE A 49 10.21 -10.40 0.97
C ILE A 49 10.72 -9.35 1.97
N CYS A 50 9.87 -8.86 2.87
CA CYS A 50 10.24 -7.88 3.90
C CYS A 50 11.35 -8.37 4.85
N ALA A 51 11.55 -9.70 4.96
CA ALA A 51 12.60 -10.30 5.76
C ALA A 51 13.94 -10.47 5.01
N THR A 52 13.95 -10.29 3.67
CA THR A 52 15.18 -10.41 2.89
C THR A 52 16.17 -9.27 3.15
N PRO A 53 17.47 -9.50 3.04
CA PRO A 53 18.45 -8.42 3.18
C PRO A 53 18.35 -7.37 2.06
N GLU A 54 17.94 -7.77 0.85
CA GLU A 54 17.84 -6.90 -0.32
C GLU A 54 16.66 -5.91 -0.21
N TYR A 55 15.53 -6.32 0.38
CA TYR A 55 14.34 -5.48 0.54
C TYR A 55 14.41 -4.69 1.85
N ASP A 56 15.20 -3.65 1.88
CA ASP A 56 15.50 -2.88 3.09
C ASP A 56 14.41 -1.88 3.52
N LEU A 57 13.38 -1.67 2.69
CA LEU A 57 12.29 -0.71 2.95
C LEU A 57 11.62 -0.96 4.31
N CYS A 58 11.12 -2.18 4.52
CA CYS A 58 10.39 -2.55 5.74
C CYS A 58 11.24 -2.36 6.99
N ARG A 59 12.53 -2.73 6.91
CA ARG A 59 13.48 -2.59 8.00
C ARG A 59 13.78 -1.12 8.31
N ASN A 60 14.10 -0.32 7.28
CA ASN A 60 14.39 1.10 7.43
C ASN A 60 13.20 1.86 8.04
N GLU A 61 11.98 1.63 7.54
CA GLU A 61 10.77 2.22 8.10
C GLU A 61 10.54 1.80 9.54
N THR A 62 10.64 0.50 9.85
CA THR A 62 10.42 -0.02 11.20
C THR A 62 11.40 0.60 12.20
N VAL A 63 12.68 0.70 11.85
CA VAL A 63 13.71 1.33 12.69
C VAL A 63 13.38 2.81 12.88
N LEU A 64 13.06 3.52 11.80
CA LEU A 64 12.74 4.94 11.82
C LEU A 64 11.52 5.24 12.71
N LEU A 65 10.40 4.53 12.49
CA LEU A 65 9.18 4.70 13.30
C LEU A 65 9.44 4.42 14.78
N ARG A 66 10.22 3.38 15.10
CA ARG A 66 10.54 3.02 16.49
C ARG A 66 11.43 4.06 17.16
N THR A 67 12.51 4.49 16.49
CA THR A 67 13.49 5.42 17.08
C THR A 67 12.97 6.85 17.15
N GLN A 68 12.07 7.24 16.25
CA GLN A 68 11.52 8.60 16.17
C GLN A 68 10.10 8.72 16.75
N ALA A 69 9.58 7.67 17.38
CA ALA A 69 8.19 7.64 17.85
C ALA A 69 7.81 8.85 18.72
N ALA A 70 8.67 9.27 19.63
CA ALA A 70 8.43 10.44 20.50
C ALA A 70 8.39 11.74 19.68
N SER A 71 9.39 11.97 18.82
CA SER A 71 9.47 13.15 17.95
C SER A 71 8.29 13.22 16.98
N ILE A 72 7.88 12.06 16.43
CA ILE A 72 6.68 11.96 15.58
C ILE A 72 5.43 12.35 16.40
N ALA A 73 5.30 11.85 17.61
CA ALA A 73 4.15 12.14 18.46
C ALA A 73 4.08 13.62 18.85
N ASP A 74 5.22 14.28 19.09
CA ASP A 74 5.27 15.72 19.38
C ASP A 74 4.83 16.56 18.17
N ALA A 75 5.22 16.17 16.95
CA ALA A 75 4.84 16.88 15.72
C ALA A 75 3.39 16.62 15.32
N VAL A 76 2.95 15.35 15.37
CA VAL A 76 1.59 14.93 15.00
C VAL A 76 0.58 15.36 16.07
N GLY A 77 0.95 15.32 17.34
CA GLY A 77 0.07 15.56 18.49
C GLY A 77 -0.77 14.32 18.86
N ARG A 78 -1.10 14.20 20.15
CA ARG A 78 -1.83 13.08 20.74
C ARG A 78 -3.34 13.19 20.55
N GLY A 79 -4.05 12.09 20.78
CA GLY A 79 -5.52 12.05 20.90
C GLY A 79 -6.26 12.12 19.56
N ALA A 80 -5.60 11.99 18.42
CA ALA A 80 -6.27 11.93 17.13
C ALA A 80 -6.94 10.57 16.88
N CYS A 81 -7.88 10.52 15.93
CA CYS A 81 -8.27 9.27 15.29
C CYS A 81 -7.25 8.98 14.19
N LEU A 82 -6.50 7.87 14.32
CA LEU A 82 -5.62 7.39 13.26
C LEU A 82 -6.42 6.58 12.25
N VAL A 83 -6.30 6.91 10.96
CA VAL A 83 -6.88 6.16 9.85
C VAL A 83 -5.73 5.57 9.04
N GLU A 84 -5.66 4.24 8.93
CA GLU A 84 -4.57 3.56 8.22
C GLU A 84 -5.11 2.76 7.02
N PRO A 85 -5.01 3.32 5.80
CA PRO A 85 -5.30 2.57 4.58
C PRO A 85 -4.19 1.56 4.28
N GLY A 86 -4.56 0.30 3.95
CA GLY A 86 -3.60 -0.78 3.73
C GLY A 86 -2.92 -1.25 5.01
N ALA A 87 -3.69 -1.39 6.10
CA ALA A 87 -3.17 -1.66 7.44
C ALA A 87 -2.54 -3.05 7.60
N GLY A 88 -2.89 -4.02 6.74
CA GLY A 88 -2.39 -5.39 6.82
C GLY A 88 -2.54 -5.99 8.22
N GLY A 89 -1.42 -6.39 8.84
CA GLY A 89 -1.35 -6.94 10.21
C GLY A 89 -1.41 -5.90 11.34
N CYS A 90 -1.60 -4.62 11.06
CA CYS A 90 -1.60 -3.51 12.04
C CYS A 90 -0.28 -3.40 12.83
N GLU A 91 0.83 -3.87 12.28
CA GLU A 91 2.11 -3.95 12.99
C GLU A 91 2.79 -2.59 13.10
N LYS A 92 2.77 -1.81 12.03
CA LYS A 92 3.47 -0.53 11.96
C LYS A 92 2.87 0.52 12.88
N VAL A 93 1.54 0.60 12.94
CA VAL A 93 0.86 1.49 13.90
C VAL A 93 1.24 1.13 15.33
N GLY A 94 1.44 -0.16 15.63
CA GLY A 94 1.86 -0.65 16.94
C GLY A 94 3.12 0.02 17.48
N LEU A 95 4.03 0.46 16.59
CA LEU A 95 5.27 1.15 16.96
C LEU A 95 5.03 2.58 17.48
N LEU A 96 3.89 3.18 17.14
CA LEU A 96 3.57 4.58 17.44
C LEU A 96 2.45 4.74 18.48
N LEU A 97 1.67 3.68 18.79
CA LEU A 97 0.48 3.80 19.64
C LEU A 97 0.75 4.34 21.02
N ASP A 98 1.87 3.96 21.66
CA ASP A 98 2.21 4.44 23.00
C ASP A 98 2.58 5.92 23.00
N ALA A 99 3.30 6.38 21.99
CA ALA A 99 3.73 7.77 21.86
C ALA A 99 2.57 8.68 21.42
N LEU A 100 1.83 8.30 20.38
CA LEU A 100 0.70 9.06 19.83
C LEU A 100 -0.53 9.06 20.74
N ALA A 101 -0.70 8.01 21.56
CA ALA A 101 -1.89 7.83 22.41
C ALA A 101 -3.19 8.23 21.69
N PRO A 102 -3.53 7.61 20.54
CA PRO A 102 -4.69 8.02 19.74
C PRO A 102 -5.99 7.73 20.49
N ALA A 103 -7.02 8.55 20.27
CA ALA A 103 -8.37 8.33 20.82
C ALA A 103 -9.10 7.19 20.10
N ALA A 104 -8.75 6.95 18.84
CA ALA A 104 -9.31 5.85 18.05
C ALA A 104 -8.32 5.44 16.95
N TYR A 105 -8.51 4.22 16.45
CA TYR A 105 -7.78 3.67 15.31
C TYR A 105 -8.76 3.01 14.32
N ALA A 106 -8.61 3.37 13.05
CA ALA A 106 -9.44 2.88 11.96
C ALA A 106 -8.56 2.25 10.88
N PRO A 107 -8.19 0.97 11.00
CA PRO A 107 -7.47 0.25 9.96
C PRO A 107 -8.41 -0.13 8.81
N LEU A 108 -7.94 0.07 7.58
CA LEU A 108 -8.64 -0.26 6.34
C LEU A 108 -7.79 -1.23 5.53
N ASP A 109 -8.37 -2.33 5.06
CA ASP A 109 -7.65 -3.26 4.18
C ASP A 109 -8.64 -4.06 3.33
N ILE A 110 -8.19 -4.55 2.18
CA ILE A 110 -8.96 -5.44 1.32
C ILE A 110 -8.94 -6.89 1.84
N ALA A 111 -7.91 -7.28 2.58
CA ALA A 111 -7.75 -8.61 3.18
C ALA A 111 -8.57 -8.74 4.48
N GLY A 112 -9.89 -8.76 4.38
CA GLY A 112 -10.83 -8.59 5.48
C GLY A 112 -10.64 -9.53 6.66
N GLU A 113 -10.44 -10.83 6.44
CA GLU A 113 -10.25 -11.81 7.52
C GLU A 113 -8.94 -11.59 8.29
N SER A 114 -7.88 -11.28 7.58
CA SER A 114 -6.59 -10.96 8.17
C SER A 114 -6.66 -9.68 8.98
N LEU A 115 -7.27 -8.64 8.42
CA LEU A 115 -7.50 -7.37 9.09
C LEU A 115 -8.32 -7.53 10.37
N GLU A 116 -9.44 -8.26 10.32
CA GLU A 116 -10.31 -8.47 11.49
C GLU A 116 -9.53 -9.14 12.63
N ARG A 117 -8.78 -10.21 12.32
CA ARG A 117 -7.98 -10.95 13.29
C ARG A 117 -6.90 -10.06 13.93
N ALA A 118 -6.17 -9.29 13.12
CA ALA A 118 -5.11 -8.39 13.58
C ALA A 118 -5.67 -7.26 14.45
N ALA A 119 -6.70 -6.57 13.98
CA ALA A 119 -7.32 -5.44 14.66
C ALA A 119 -8.02 -5.86 15.97
N ARG A 120 -8.67 -7.04 16.00
CA ARG A 120 -9.25 -7.61 17.23
C ARG A 120 -8.17 -7.93 18.27
N THR A 121 -7.06 -8.50 17.83
CA THR A 121 -5.91 -8.78 18.71
C THR A 121 -5.32 -7.49 19.28
N LEU A 122 -5.18 -6.45 18.47
CA LEU A 122 -4.72 -5.13 18.89
C LEU A 122 -5.66 -4.51 19.92
N ALA A 123 -6.98 -4.51 19.66
CA ALA A 123 -8.00 -3.98 20.56
C ALA A 123 -8.01 -4.70 21.92
N ALA A 124 -7.84 -6.01 21.92
CA ALA A 124 -7.77 -6.80 23.16
C ALA A 124 -6.56 -6.43 24.03
N ARG A 125 -5.41 -6.13 23.39
CA ARG A 125 -4.19 -5.68 24.09
C ARG A 125 -4.25 -4.22 24.56
N ARG A 126 -5.21 -3.44 24.05
CA ARG A 126 -5.34 -1.99 24.32
C ARG A 126 -6.79 -1.59 24.63
N PRO A 127 -7.28 -1.94 25.84
CA PRO A 127 -8.68 -1.72 26.21
C PRO A 127 -9.15 -0.24 26.14
N GLY A 128 -8.22 0.71 26.26
CA GLY A 128 -8.52 2.14 26.16
C GLY A 128 -8.61 2.69 24.74
N LEU A 129 -8.21 1.91 23.72
CA LEU A 129 -8.20 2.32 22.32
C LEU A 129 -9.49 1.82 21.64
N ARG A 130 -10.27 2.74 21.06
CA ARG A 130 -11.39 2.36 20.19
C ARG A 130 -10.85 1.95 18.81
N VAL A 131 -11.15 0.73 18.36
CA VAL A 131 -10.73 0.21 17.08
C VAL A 131 -11.95 -0.04 16.19
N THR A 132 -11.96 0.58 15.01
CA THR A 132 -13.02 0.41 14.00
C THR A 132 -12.37 -0.08 12.71
N ALA A 133 -12.30 -1.39 12.52
CA ALA A 133 -11.69 -2.01 11.34
C ALA A 133 -12.70 -2.07 10.19
N CYS A 134 -12.27 -1.70 8.97
CA CYS A 134 -13.10 -1.73 7.78
C CYS A 134 -12.42 -2.55 6.68
N ALA A 135 -13.02 -3.71 6.36
CA ALA A 135 -12.63 -4.51 5.20
C ALA A 135 -13.21 -3.88 3.93
N MET A 136 -12.35 -3.31 3.08
CA MET A 136 -12.78 -2.55 1.91
C MET A 136 -11.66 -2.30 0.89
N ASP A 137 -12.03 -2.06 -0.35
CA ASP A 137 -11.16 -1.40 -1.33
C ASP A 137 -11.22 0.12 -1.10
N PHE A 138 -10.27 0.65 -0.33
CA PHE A 138 -10.22 2.09 -0.02
C PHE A 138 -9.93 2.96 -1.26
N LEU A 139 -9.38 2.39 -2.33
CA LEU A 139 -9.17 3.13 -3.57
C LEU A 139 -10.50 3.47 -4.24
N ALA A 140 -11.45 2.54 -4.18
CA ALA A 140 -12.78 2.76 -4.74
C ALA A 140 -13.67 3.58 -3.81
N ASP A 141 -13.77 3.21 -2.55
CA ASP A 141 -14.88 3.56 -1.66
C ASP A 141 -14.47 4.30 -0.37
N LEU A 142 -13.31 4.97 -0.35
CA LEU A 142 -12.74 5.58 0.87
C LEU A 142 -13.74 6.45 1.66
N GLU A 143 -14.57 7.22 0.96
CA GLU A 143 -15.52 8.16 1.57
C GLU A 143 -16.60 7.47 2.41
N ARG A 144 -16.86 6.19 2.19
CA ARG A 144 -17.83 5.39 2.95
C ARG A 144 -17.44 5.17 4.41
N ILE A 145 -16.17 5.41 4.77
CA ILE A 145 -15.75 5.33 6.17
C ILE A 145 -16.15 6.56 6.98
N ALA A 146 -16.44 7.69 6.36
CA ALA A 146 -16.69 8.97 7.06
C ALA A 146 -17.69 8.88 8.22
N PRO A 147 -18.87 8.21 8.08
CA PRO A 147 -19.83 8.05 9.17
C PRO A 147 -19.40 7.05 10.26
N LEU A 148 -18.37 6.24 9.99
CA LEU A 148 -17.85 5.24 10.93
C LEU A 148 -16.71 5.80 11.80
N LEU A 149 -16.10 6.91 11.38
CA LEU A 149 -15.04 7.56 12.12
C LEU A 149 -15.62 8.42 13.25
N PRO A 150 -14.97 8.43 14.42
CA PRO A 150 -15.39 9.32 15.50
C PRO A 150 -15.17 10.79 15.12
N ASP A 151 -15.92 11.67 15.81
CA ASP A 151 -15.66 13.10 15.75
C ASP A 151 -14.28 13.45 16.30
N GLY A 152 -13.73 14.57 15.81
CA GLY A 152 -12.44 15.08 16.25
C GLY A 152 -11.38 15.06 15.14
N ARG A 153 -10.15 15.32 15.54
CA ARG A 153 -9.01 15.42 14.64
C ARG A 153 -8.66 14.05 14.07
N ARG A 154 -8.51 13.95 12.75
CA ARG A 154 -8.15 12.73 12.02
C ARG A 154 -6.74 12.87 11.46
N VAL A 155 -5.96 11.80 11.58
CA VAL A 155 -4.63 11.69 10.98
C VAL A 155 -4.58 10.43 10.15
N PHE A 156 -4.36 10.59 8.85
CA PHE A 156 -4.07 9.47 7.99
C PHE A 156 -2.64 9.01 8.25
N PHE A 157 -2.48 7.74 8.58
CA PHE A 157 -1.19 7.06 8.67
C PHE A 157 -1.05 6.14 7.47
N TYR A 158 -0.12 6.44 6.57
CA TYR A 158 0.04 5.71 5.32
C TYR A 158 1.50 5.25 5.15
N PRO A 159 1.88 4.17 5.84
CA PRO A 159 3.22 3.62 5.84
C PRO A 159 3.48 2.69 4.64
N GLY A 160 4.69 2.12 4.58
CA GLY A 160 5.02 1.02 3.67
C GLY A 160 5.44 1.42 2.29
N SER A 161 5.62 2.71 2.03
CA SER A 161 5.86 3.20 0.67
C SER A 161 4.75 2.85 -0.34
N SER A 162 3.55 2.49 0.15
CA SER A 162 2.40 2.11 -0.67
C SER A 162 1.99 3.20 -1.65
N ILE A 163 2.29 4.47 -1.34
CA ILE A 163 2.08 5.61 -2.25
C ILE A 163 2.90 5.49 -3.54
N GLY A 164 4.00 4.75 -3.52
CA GLY A 164 4.83 4.50 -4.68
C GLY A 164 4.16 3.64 -5.76
N ASN A 165 3.07 2.95 -5.45
CA ASN A 165 2.35 2.13 -6.42
C ASN A 165 1.49 2.95 -7.40
N PHE A 166 1.35 4.25 -7.15
CA PHE A 166 0.52 5.18 -7.92
C PHE A 166 1.39 6.11 -8.78
N THR A 167 0.89 6.46 -9.97
CA THR A 167 1.48 7.56 -10.72
C THR A 167 1.39 8.86 -9.90
N PRO A 168 2.22 9.88 -10.19
CA PRO A 168 2.15 11.16 -9.47
C PRO A 168 0.73 11.76 -9.46
N GLU A 169 0.00 11.67 -10.57
CA GLU A 169 -1.38 12.17 -10.69
C GLU A 169 -2.35 11.37 -9.79
N GLU A 170 -2.23 10.04 -9.80
CA GLU A 170 -3.05 9.16 -8.95
C GLU A 170 -2.71 9.38 -7.47
N ALA A 171 -1.42 9.55 -7.13
CA ALA A 171 -0.97 9.85 -5.78
C ALA A 171 -1.55 11.18 -5.28
N ILE A 172 -1.49 12.25 -6.09
CA ILE A 172 -2.11 13.55 -5.77
C ILE A 172 -3.61 13.38 -5.53
N ALA A 173 -4.31 12.66 -6.41
CA ALA A 173 -5.75 12.42 -6.27
C ALA A 173 -6.09 11.66 -4.98
N LEU A 174 -5.32 10.61 -4.63
CA LEU A 174 -5.49 9.86 -3.39
C LEU A 174 -5.22 10.73 -2.16
N LEU A 175 -4.12 11.46 -2.14
CA LEU A 175 -3.76 12.36 -1.05
C LEU A 175 -4.80 13.47 -0.85
N ALA A 176 -5.39 13.98 -1.94
CA ALA A 176 -6.50 14.94 -1.86
C ALA A 176 -7.77 14.33 -1.25
N ARG A 177 -8.04 13.04 -1.48
CA ARG A 177 -9.14 12.30 -0.80
C ARG A 177 -8.86 12.18 0.70
N PHE A 178 -7.64 11.80 1.08
CA PHE A 178 -7.24 11.77 2.49
C PHE A 178 -7.43 13.12 3.16
N ARG A 179 -7.02 14.21 2.49
CA ARG A 179 -7.16 15.57 2.99
C ARG A 179 -8.62 15.95 3.24
N ARG A 180 -9.52 15.66 2.30
CA ARG A 180 -10.96 15.94 2.47
C ARG A 180 -11.54 15.22 3.68
N LEU A 181 -11.16 13.96 3.91
CA LEU A 181 -11.64 13.17 5.06
C LEU A 181 -10.96 13.55 6.37
N ALA A 182 -9.71 13.96 6.32
CA ALA A 182 -8.99 14.47 7.50
C ALA A 182 -9.63 15.76 8.02
N GLY A 183 -10.11 16.61 7.10
CA GLY A 183 -10.72 17.90 7.42
C GLY A 183 -9.71 18.93 7.92
N THR A 184 -10.19 20.13 8.24
CA THR A 184 -9.35 21.22 8.78
C THR A 184 -8.69 20.79 10.09
N GLY A 185 -7.38 21.05 10.23
CA GLY A 185 -6.57 20.62 11.39
C GLY A 185 -6.21 19.15 11.41
N GLY A 186 -6.65 18.38 10.40
CA GLY A 186 -6.23 16.99 10.20
C GLY A 186 -4.78 16.86 9.78
N GLY A 187 -4.27 15.64 9.76
CA GLY A 187 -2.89 15.34 9.42
C GLY A 187 -2.72 14.16 8.49
N LEU A 188 -1.54 14.09 7.89
CA LEU A 188 -1.04 12.95 7.13
C LEU A 188 0.36 12.60 7.66
N LEU A 189 0.55 11.37 8.13
CA LEU A 189 1.84 10.80 8.44
C LEU A 189 2.11 9.69 7.43
N ILE A 190 3.12 9.87 6.58
CA ILE A 190 3.35 9.00 5.43
C ILE A 190 4.80 8.56 5.33
N GLY A 191 5.00 7.26 5.04
CA GLY A 191 6.29 6.67 4.78
C GLY A 191 6.49 6.36 3.31
N PHE A 192 7.67 6.68 2.77
CA PHE A 192 8.03 6.35 1.39
C PHE A 192 9.50 6.04 1.21
N ASP A 193 9.78 5.16 0.27
CA ASP A 193 11.12 4.77 -0.13
C ASP A 193 11.79 5.89 -0.92
N CYS A 194 13.04 6.21 -0.57
CA CYS A 194 13.76 7.30 -1.20
C CYS A 194 14.54 6.83 -2.44
N LYS A 195 14.81 7.78 -3.35
CA LYS A 195 15.77 7.58 -4.44
C LYS A 195 17.15 7.28 -3.86
N LYS A 196 17.74 6.18 -4.27
CA LYS A 196 19.06 5.69 -3.85
C LYS A 196 19.75 5.06 -5.05
N HIS A 197 20.93 4.48 -4.84
CA HIS A 197 21.69 3.88 -5.94
C HIS A 197 20.83 2.86 -6.72
N PRO A 198 20.68 2.97 -8.06
CA PRO A 198 19.81 2.13 -8.87
C PRO A 198 20.00 0.63 -8.67
N GLY A 199 21.26 0.19 -8.51
CA GLY A 199 21.58 -1.20 -8.23
C GLY A 199 21.05 -1.70 -6.88
N ARG A 200 20.94 -0.84 -5.84
CA ARG A 200 20.33 -1.19 -4.56
C ARG A 200 18.82 -1.32 -4.73
N ILE A 201 18.20 -0.39 -5.44
CA ILE A 201 16.76 -0.42 -5.74
C ILE A 201 16.40 -1.66 -6.55
N SER A 202 17.15 -1.96 -7.62
CA SER A 202 16.89 -3.12 -8.49
C SER A 202 17.01 -4.46 -7.75
N ARG A 203 18.00 -4.62 -6.87
CA ARG A 203 18.16 -5.86 -6.08
C ARG A 203 16.99 -6.12 -5.15
N ALA A 204 16.36 -5.08 -4.59
CA ALA A 204 15.21 -5.23 -3.72
C ALA A 204 14.00 -5.92 -4.40
N TYR A 205 13.91 -5.83 -5.73
CA TYR A 205 12.84 -6.44 -6.52
C TYR A 205 13.30 -7.65 -7.34
N ASN A 206 14.55 -8.06 -7.18
CA ASN A 206 15.17 -9.22 -7.83
C ASN A 206 16.04 -9.97 -6.80
N ASP A 207 15.41 -10.35 -5.69
CA ASP A 207 16.06 -11.04 -4.58
C ASP A 207 16.62 -12.41 -4.99
N GLU A 208 17.74 -12.81 -4.41
CA GLU A 208 18.42 -14.07 -4.73
C GLU A 208 17.56 -15.32 -4.46
N GLN A 209 16.61 -15.24 -3.52
CA GLN A 209 15.70 -16.34 -3.19
C GLN A 209 14.53 -16.45 -4.16
N GLY A 210 14.34 -15.49 -5.07
CA GLY A 210 13.23 -15.44 -6.02
C GLY A 210 11.85 -15.27 -5.37
N LEU A 211 11.78 -14.69 -4.18
CA LEU A 211 10.53 -14.43 -3.47
C LEU A 211 9.69 -13.41 -4.20
N THR A 212 10.30 -12.32 -4.67
CA THR A 212 9.62 -11.29 -5.46
C THR A 212 9.10 -11.85 -6.79
N ALA A 213 9.87 -12.73 -7.44
CA ALA A 213 9.40 -13.41 -8.66
C ALA A 213 8.17 -14.27 -8.39
N ARG A 214 8.17 -15.04 -7.28
CA ARG A 214 7.00 -15.84 -6.86
C ARG A 214 5.80 -14.98 -6.50
N PHE A 215 6.02 -13.85 -5.83
CA PHE A 215 4.99 -12.88 -5.50
C PHE A 215 4.35 -12.31 -6.77
N ASN A 216 5.17 -11.92 -7.74
CA ASN A 216 4.69 -11.39 -9.02
C ASN A 216 3.88 -12.44 -9.81
N LEU A 217 4.34 -13.69 -9.87
CA LEU A 217 3.63 -14.78 -10.54
C LEU A 217 2.34 -15.21 -9.82
N ASN A 218 2.27 -15.06 -8.48
CA ASN A 218 1.08 -15.38 -7.70
C ASN A 218 -0.14 -14.53 -8.12
N LEU A 219 0.10 -13.30 -8.58
CA LEU A 219 -0.95 -12.42 -9.10
C LEU A 219 -1.79 -13.11 -10.19
N LEU A 220 -1.18 -13.91 -11.08
CA LEU A 220 -1.89 -14.65 -12.12
C LEU A 220 -2.82 -15.72 -11.54
N GLY A 221 -2.34 -16.45 -10.53
CA GLY A 221 -3.14 -17.45 -9.83
C GLY A 221 -4.35 -16.83 -9.10
N HIS A 222 -4.13 -15.68 -8.47
CA HIS A 222 -5.21 -14.94 -7.81
C HIS A 222 -6.23 -14.39 -8.82
N ALA A 223 -5.75 -13.79 -9.93
CA ALA A 223 -6.61 -13.34 -11.00
C ALA A 223 -7.47 -14.48 -11.58
N ASN A 224 -6.88 -15.68 -11.77
CA ASN A 224 -7.63 -16.85 -12.21
C ASN A 224 -8.78 -17.20 -11.26
N ARG A 225 -8.53 -17.21 -9.95
CA ARG A 225 -9.57 -17.55 -8.95
C ARG A 225 -10.70 -16.53 -8.88
N LEU A 226 -10.37 -15.23 -8.95
CA LEU A 226 -11.36 -14.16 -8.80
C LEU A 226 -12.15 -13.87 -10.08
N LEU A 227 -11.54 -14.10 -11.25
CA LEU A 227 -12.05 -13.62 -12.54
C LEU A 227 -12.31 -14.77 -13.54
N ASP A 228 -12.40 -16.02 -13.05
CA ASP A 228 -12.57 -17.21 -13.88
C ASP A 228 -11.56 -17.25 -15.05
N GLY A 229 -10.28 -17.06 -14.68
CA GLY A 229 -9.17 -17.01 -15.62
C GLY A 229 -8.46 -18.35 -15.79
N ASN A 230 -7.63 -18.43 -16.84
CA ASN A 230 -6.80 -19.61 -17.12
C ASN A 230 -5.34 -19.25 -17.45
N PHE A 231 -4.79 -18.19 -16.86
CA PHE A 231 -3.36 -17.95 -16.92
C PHE A 231 -2.59 -19.19 -16.49
N ASP A 232 -1.56 -19.55 -17.25
CA ASP A 232 -0.54 -20.51 -16.80
C ASP A 232 0.67 -19.75 -16.27
N PRO A 233 0.89 -19.69 -14.94
CA PRO A 233 2.04 -18.99 -14.38
C PRO A 233 3.38 -19.49 -14.93
N GLY A 234 3.50 -20.78 -15.31
CA GLY A 234 4.69 -21.34 -15.95
C GLY A 234 4.95 -20.81 -17.37
N GLY A 235 3.96 -20.14 -17.98
CA GLY A 235 4.10 -19.45 -19.27
C GLY A 235 4.64 -18.02 -19.17
N PHE A 236 4.98 -17.54 -17.95
CA PHE A 236 5.48 -16.19 -17.72
C PHE A 236 6.75 -16.20 -16.87
N ALA A 237 7.58 -15.17 -17.05
CA ALA A 237 8.76 -14.91 -16.23
C ALA A 237 8.67 -13.53 -15.58
N HIS A 238 9.11 -13.43 -14.33
CA HIS A 238 9.26 -12.17 -13.62
C HIS A 238 10.35 -11.30 -14.26
N HIS A 239 10.09 -10.02 -14.38
CA HIS A 239 11.04 -9.00 -14.81
C HIS A 239 10.79 -7.71 -14.03
N ALA A 240 11.78 -7.25 -13.27
CA ALA A 240 11.72 -5.99 -12.55
C ALA A 240 12.94 -5.15 -12.88
N PHE A 241 12.76 -3.86 -13.14
CA PHE A 241 13.83 -2.92 -13.44
C PHE A 241 13.55 -1.54 -12.87
N TYR A 242 14.61 -0.79 -12.62
CA TYR A 242 14.49 0.63 -12.25
C TYR A 242 14.46 1.48 -13.51
N GLU A 243 13.40 2.27 -13.65
CA GLU A 243 13.23 3.25 -14.70
C GLU A 243 13.71 4.62 -14.17
N PRO A 244 14.89 5.15 -14.63
CA PRO A 244 15.50 6.30 -13.99
C PRO A 244 14.87 7.65 -14.36
N VAL A 245 14.16 7.76 -15.48
CA VAL A 245 13.50 9.00 -15.90
C VAL A 245 12.29 9.27 -15.00
N GLU A 246 11.47 8.24 -14.81
CA GLU A 246 10.30 8.31 -13.92
C GLU A 246 10.67 8.13 -12.45
N GLY A 247 11.84 7.55 -12.16
CA GLY A 247 12.29 7.33 -10.80
C GLY A 247 11.54 6.23 -10.06
N ARG A 248 11.18 5.16 -10.75
CA ARG A 248 10.39 4.04 -10.21
C ARG A 248 10.96 2.68 -10.56
N ILE A 249 10.61 1.67 -9.78
CA ILE A 249 10.64 0.29 -10.23
C ILE A 249 9.38 0.01 -11.04
N GLU A 250 9.52 -0.77 -12.09
CA GLU A 250 8.41 -1.43 -12.75
C GLU A 250 8.57 -2.94 -12.59
N MET A 251 7.48 -3.62 -12.19
CA MET A 251 7.37 -5.07 -12.24
C MET A 251 6.51 -5.50 -13.42
N HIS A 252 7.00 -6.50 -14.13
CA HIS A 252 6.35 -7.08 -15.28
C HIS A 252 6.37 -8.61 -15.22
N LEU A 253 5.44 -9.22 -15.91
CA LEU A 253 5.46 -10.63 -16.28
C LEU A 253 5.64 -10.72 -17.81
N VAL A 254 6.72 -11.38 -18.23
CA VAL A 254 7.07 -11.53 -19.64
C VAL A 254 6.53 -12.87 -20.15
N SER A 255 5.73 -12.86 -21.21
CA SER A 255 5.23 -14.10 -21.82
C SER A 255 6.36 -14.88 -22.47
N LEU A 256 6.53 -16.15 -22.11
CA LEU A 256 7.59 -17.03 -22.61
C LEU A 256 7.25 -17.67 -23.97
N ARG A 257 6.00 -17.53 -24.40
CA ARG A 257 5.48 -18.13 -25.65
C ARG A 257 4.31 -17.30 -26.19
N ASP A 258 3.94 -17.56 -27.43
CA ASP A 258 2.64 -17.11 -27.92
C ASP A 258 1.55 -17.91 -27.22
N GLN A 259 0.58 -17.21 -26.61
CA GLN A 259 -0.49 -17.84 -25.84
C GLN A 259 -1.74 -16.96 -25.82
N THR A 260 -2.89 -17.59 -25.63
CA THR A 260 -4.17 -16.91 -25.41
C THR A 260 -4.74 -17.30 -24.08
N VAL A 261 -5.13 -16.31 -23.29
CA VAL A 261 -5.69 -16.45 -21.96
C VAL A 261 -7.14 -16.02 -21.97
N ARG A 262 -8.00 -16.81 -21.35
CA ARG A 262 -9.40 -16.42 -21.06
C ARG A 262 -9.46 -15.89 -19.64
N ILE A 263 -10.14 -14.77 -19.44
CA ILE A 263 -10.33 -14.15 -18.13
C ILE A 263 -11.50 -13.17 -18.15
N ALA A 264 -12.34 -13.18 -17.13
CA ALA A 264 -13.52 -12.32 -17.00
C ALA A 264 -14.41 -12.34 -18.26
N GLY A 265 -14.56 -13.52 -18.90
CA GLY A 265 -15.34 -13.70 -20.13
C GLY A 265 -14.69 -13.14 -21.40
N GLY A 266 -13.46 -12.63 -21.35
CA GLY A 266 -12.70 -12.13 -22.48
C GLY A 266 -11.57 -13.07 -22.90
N GLU A 267 -11.07 -12.92 -24.13
CA GLU A 267 -9.84 -13.56 -24.63
C GLU A 267 -8.76 -12.51 -24.84
N ILE A 268 -7.57 -12.81 -24.34
CA ILE A 268 -6.39 -11.94 -24.39
C ILE A 268 -5.21 -12.73 -24.96
N SER A 269 -4.68 -12.31 -26.09
CA SER A 269 -3.50 -12.92 -26.69
C SER A 269 -2.22 -12.22 -26.21
N PHE A 270 -1.19 -13.01 -25.95
CA PHE A 270 0.15 -12.57 -25.67
C PHE A 270 1.10 -13.13 -26.71
N SER A 271 1.95 -12.29 -27.27
CA SER A 271 3.08 -12.73 -28.06
C SER A 271 4.26 -13.12 -27.15
N ARG A 272 5.11 -14.03 -27.61
CA ARG A 272 6.37 -14.31 -26.89
C ARG A 272 7.19 -13.02 -26.72
N GLY A 273 7.61 -12.75 -25.49
CA GLY A 273 8.33 -11.53 -25.11
C GLY A 273 7.43 -10.34 -24.80
N GLU A 274 6.11 -10.45 -24.99
CA GLU A 274 5.19 -9.39 -24.60
C GLU A 274 5.09 -9.29 -23.07
N THR A 275 5.05 -8.06 -22.54
CA THR A 275 5.02 -7.78 -21.12
C THR A 275 3.61 -7.49 -20.61
N LEU A 276 3.33 -7.95 -19.40
CA LEU A 276 2.18 -7.59 -18.59
C LEU A 276 2.70 -6.79 -17.40
N HIS A 277 2.44 -5.51 -17.35
CA HIS A 277 2.81 -4.64 -16.23
C HIS A 277 1.94 -4.96 -15.00
N THR A 278 2.57 -5.16 -13.86
CA THR A 278 1.91 -5.59 -12.62
C THR A 278 2.02 -4.58 -11.48
N GLU A 279 3.11 -3.82 -11.40
CA GLU A 279 3.30 -2.83 -10.34
C GLU A 279 4.26 -1.71 -10.76
N ASN A 280 3.98 -0.50 -10.30
CA ASN A 280 4.96 0.56 -10.14
C ASN A 280 5.40 0.64 -8.67
N SER A 281 6.64 1.09 -8.45
CA SER A 281 7.08 1.53 -7.14
C SER A 281 7.96 2.76 -7.27
N TYR A 282 7.30 3.92 -7.22
CA TYR A 282 7.97 5.22 -7.29
C TYR A 282 8.84 5.46 -6.05
N LYS A 283 9.99 6.04 -6.29
CA LYS A 283 10.94 6.48 -5.27
C LYS A 283 11.03 8.01 -5.34
N TYR A 284 11.05 8.64 -4.19
CA TYR A 284 11.00 10.10 -4.12
C TYR A 284 12.21 10.66 -3.39
N LEU A 285 12.68 11.83 -3.79
CA LEU A 285 13.44 12.67 -2.86
C LEU A 285 12.44 13.33 -1.89
N PRO A 286 12.83 13.61 -0.64
CA PRO A 286 11.92 14.21 0.35
C PRO A 286 11.25 15.50 -0.14
N GLY A 287 11.99 16.37 -0.84
CA GLY A 287 11.44 17.60 -1.42
C GLY A 287 10.48 17.37 -2.59
N GLU A 288 10.71 16.32 -3.41
CA GLU A 288 9.78 15.95 -4.50
C GLU A 288 8.44 15.49 -3.90
N PHE A 289 8.50 14.66 -2.85
CA PHE A 289 7.27 14.19 -2.21
C PHE A 289 6.53 15.33 -1.50
N ALA A 290 7.25 16.24 -0.84
CA ALA A 290 6.64 17.42 -0.23
C ALA A 290 5.91 18.31 -1.26
N ALA A 291 6.49 18.49 -2.45
CA ALA A 291 5.84 19.22 -3.55
C ALA A 291 4.58 18.49 -4.05
N LEU A 292 4.65 17.16 -4.20
CA LEU A 292 3.51 16.32 -4.60
C LEU A 292 2.37 16.41 -3.57
N ALA A 293 2.68 16.28 -2.29
CA ALA A 293 1.71 16.43 -1.20
C ALA A 293 1.12 17.84 -1.16
N GLY A 294 1.96 18.86 -1.44
CA GLY A 294 1.53 20.26 -1.57
C GLY A 294 0.49 20.47 -2.67
N ALA A 295 0.66 19.82 -3.83
CA ALA A 295 -0.32 19.83 -4.91
C ALA A 295 -1.68 19.22 -4.51
N ALA A 296 -1.69 18.30 -3.52
CA ALA A 296 -2.91 17.75 -2.92
C ALA A 296 -3.48 18.59 -1.76
N GLY A 297 -2.88 19.77 -1.46
CA GLY A 297 -3.31 20.71 -0.43
C GLY A 297 -2.79 20.39 0.99
N TRP A 298 -1.69 19.67 1.11
CA TRP A 298 -1.03 19.36 2.36
C TRP A 298 0.17 20.32 2.60
N ALA A 299 0.32 20.81 3.82
CA ALA A 299 1.45 21.65 4.23
C ALA A 299 2.47 20.82 5.06
N PRO A 300 3.76 20.84 4.72
CA PRO A 300 4.80 20.13 5.49
C PRO A 300 4.82 20.56 6.96
N ALA A 301 4.98 19.61 7.88
CA ALA A 301 4.97 19.87 9.33
C ALA A 301 6.01 19.05 10.11
N GLY A 302 6.67 18.08 9.50
CA GLY A 302 7.74 17.29 10.09
C GLY A 302 8.35 16.31 9.10
N GLU A 303 9.62 15.97 9.31
CA GLU A 303 10.36 15.03 8.46
C GLU A 303 11.35 14.22 9.31
N TRP A 304 11.42 12.93 9.04
CA TRP A 304 12.37 11.98 9.64
C TRP A 304 12.96 11.12 8.53
N LEU A 305 14.27 10.99 8.52
CA LEU A 305 14.99 10.24 7.51
C LEU A 305 15.70 9.04 8.16
N ALA A 306 15.65 7.90 7.48
CA ALA A 306 16.48 6.75 7.81
C ALA A 306 17.95 7.05 7.46
N GLU A 307 18.85 6.18 7.89
CA GLU A 307 20.27 6.26 7.56
C GLU A 307 20.48 6.37 6.04
N GLU A 308 21.42 7.20 5.62
CA GLU A 308 21.69 7.53 4.20
C GLU A 308 20.46 8.07 3.44
N ALA A 309 19.46 8.60 4.14
CA ALA A 309 18.18 9.00 3.57
C ALA A 309 17.52 7.89 2.72
N ALA A 310 17.70 6.62 3.13
CA ALA A 310 17.19 5.48 2.36
C ALA A 310 15.65 5.35 2.42
N PHE A 311 15.02 5.91 3.45
CA PHE A 311 13.57 5.97 3.65
C PHE A 311 13.21 7.26 4.36
N ALA A 312 12.04 7.81 4.06
CA ALA A 312 11.52 9.01 4.71
C ALA A 312 10.15 8.76 5.32
N VAL A 313 9.92 9.36 6.49
CA VAL A 313 8.59 9.56 7.06
C VAL A 313 8.35 11.06 7.12
N GLN A 314 7.25 11.53 6.54
CA GLN A 314 6.88 12.94 6.57
C GLN A 314 5.51 13.13 7.21
N HIS A 315 5.38 14.21 7.96
CA HIS A 315 4.12 14.68 8.52
C HIS A 315 3.68 15.96 7.81
N PHE A 316 2.38 15.99 7.47
CA PHE A 316 1.74 17.14 6.85
C PHE A 316 0.48 17.50 7.62
N ARG A 317 0.08 18.78 7.52
CA ARG A 317 -1.20 19.28 8.03
C ARG A 317 -2.12 19.65 6.87
N ALA A 318 -3.40 19.45 7.05
CA ALA A 318 -4.40 19.95 6.12
C ALA A 318 -4.38 21.47 6.15
N ALA A 319 -3.98 22.09 5.04
CA ALA A 319 -3.96 23.54 4.87
C ALA A 319 -5.38 24.10 4.71
#